data_4e1db215f64ddc5b529ee55ff780baf9
#
_entry.id   4e1db215f64ddc5b529ee55ff780baf9
#
_cell.length_a   1.000
_cell.length_b   1.000
_cell.length_c   1.000
_cell.angle_alpha   90.00
_cell.angle_beta   90.00
_cell.angle_gamma   90.00
#
_symmetry.space_group_name_H-M   'P 1'
#
loop_
_entity.id
_entity.type
_entity.pdbx_description
1 polymer ?
#
loop_
_entity_poly.entity_id
_entity_poly.type
_entity_poly.pdbx_seq_one_letter_code
_entity_poly.pdbx_strand_id
1 'polypeptide(L)'
;TGFTDCYNILEGFEGDKEPDIDLNFAGEFQAAAHKYVEEIFGEENVFRVGTISKIAQKTAYGFVKKYYEEKQQQISKWETERLTLKCTGVRRTTGQHPGGIIILPRGHEIYEFCPVQRPANDMDSKTITTHFDYHSIDKNLLKLDILGHDVPSMLRMLEDITGLDPLGIPLKDKRVDS
;
A
#
# COMPACT_ATOMS: atom_id res chain seq x y z
N THR A 1 -18.49 13.93 5.73
CA THR A 1 -18.04 15.31 5.98
C THR A 1 -17.14 15.38 7.22
N GLY A 2 -16.07 14.65 7.27
CA GLY A 2 -15.09 14.65 8.37
C GLY A 2 -13.67 14.81 7.86
N PHE A 3 -13.45 15.64 6.82
CA PHE A 3 -12.19 15.70 6.10
C PHE A 3 -11.28 16.87 6.49
N THR A 4 -11.60 17.65 7.49
CA THR A 4 -10.94 18.96 7.66
C THR A 4 -9.75 18.98 8.61
N ASP A 5 -9.49 17.96 9.41
CA ASP A 5 -8.51 18.10 10.48
C ASP A 5 -7.15 17.42 10.22
N CYS A 6 -7.01 16.64 9.15
CA CYS A 6 -5.73 15.99 8.81
C CYS A 6 -4.79 16.84 7.96
N TYR A 7 -5.29 17.90 7.34
CA TYR A 7 -4.51 18.68 6.38
C TYR A 7 -3.37 19.50 6.98
N ASN A 8 -3.48 19.89 8.24
CA ASN A 8 -2.53 20.82 8.85
C ASN A 8 -1.32 20.18 9.54
N ILE A 9 -1.27 18.86 9.62
CA ILE A 9 -0.21 18.17 10.38
C ILE A 9 0.89 17.63 9.47
N LEU A 10 0.65 17.51 8.16
CA LEU A 10 1.53 16.78 7.24
C LEU A 10 2.33 17.66 6.29
N GLU A 11 2.00 18.93 6.17
CA GLU A 11 2.86 19.86 5.46
C GLU A 11 4.03 20.23 6.35
N GLY A 12 5.26 19.88 5.93
CA GLY A 12 6.44 20.44 6.53
C GLY A 12 6.38 21.96 6.52
N PHE A 13 7.03 22.62 7.45
CA PHE A 13 7.01 24.08 7.65
C PHE A 13 7.34 24.90 6.39
N GLU A 14 7.84 24.28 5.34
CA GLU A 14 8.30 24.91 4.10
C GLU A 14 7.41 24.60 2.88
N GLY A 15 6.35 23.78 3.02
CA GLY A 15 5.39 23.48 1.95
C GLY A 15 5.98 22.74 0.74
N ASP A 16 7.11 22.08 0.92
CA ASP A 16 7.89 21.42 -0.12
C ASP A 16 7.55 19.92 -0.30
N LYS A 17 6.61 19.42 0.50
CA LYS A 17 6.20 18.01 0.45
C LYS A 17 4.71 17.89 0.18
N GLU A 18 4.35 17.14 -0.86
CA GLU A 18 2.97 16.76 -1.11
C GLU A 18 2.44 15.83 -0.03
N PRO A 19 1.17 16.01 0.42
CA PRO A 19 0.60 15.18 1.47
C PRO A 19 0.36 13.75 0.97
N ASP A 20 0.66 12.77 1.80
CA ASP A 20 0.14 11.42 1.65
C ASP A 20 -1.29 11.41 2.21
N ILE A 21 -2.25 11.01 1.37
CA ILE A 21 -3.67 10.99 1.73
C ILE A 21 -4.12 9.55 1.92
N ASP A 22 -4.41 9.18 3.16
CA ASP A 22 -4.94 7.86 3.52
C ASP A 22 -6.46 7.94 3.70
N LEU A 23 -7.19 7.14 2.93
CA LEU A 23 -8.64 7.07 2.95
C LEU A 23 -9.09 5.67 3.34
N ASN A 24 -9.76 5.56 4.49
CA ASN A 24 -10.28 4.30 4.98
C ASN A 24 -11.77 4.14 4.63
N PHE A 25 -12.08 3.09 3.90
CA PHE A 25 -13.44 2.72 3.52
C PHE A 25 -13.83 1.37 4.12
N ALA A 26 -15.11 1.08 4.21
CA ALA A 26 -15.56 -0.28 4.38
C ALA A 26 -15.08 -1.14 3.20
N GLY A 27 -14.62 -2.36 3.48
CA GLY A 27 -13.95 -3.20 2.49
C GLY A 27 -14.75 -3.43 1.21
N GLU A 28 -16.07 -3.56 1.33
CA GLU A 28 -17.00 -3.72 0.20
C GLU A 28 -17.07 -2.49 -0.73
N PHE A 29 -16.72 -1.30 -0.25
CA PHE A 29 -16.74 -0.06 -1.02
C PHE A 29 -15.38 0.35 -1.60
N GLN A 30 -14.31 -0.34 -1.25
CA GLN A 30 -12.97 0.00 -1.72
C GLN A 30 -12.88 0.06 -3.25
N ALA A 31 -13.44 -0.94 -3.94
CA ALA A 31 -13.42 -0.98 -5.41
C ALA A 31 -14.22 0.18 -6.04
N ALA A 32 -15.35 0.54 -5.43
CA ALA A 32 -16.16 1.68 -5.88
C ALA A 32 -15.43 3.00 -5.65
N ALA A 33 -14.73 3.15 -4.52
CA ALA A 33 -13.92 4.33 -4.24
C ALA A 33 -12.78 4.50 -5.25
N HIS A 34 -12.09 3.43 -5.60
CA HIS A 34 -11.08 3.44 -6.66
C HIS A 34 -11.64 3.91 -8.00
N LYS A 35 -12.79 3.36 -8.40
CA LYS A 35 -13.44 3.75 -9.65
C LYS A 35 -13.88 5.20 -9.65
N TYR A 36 -14.35 5.69 -8.52
CA TYR A 36 -14.74 7.09 -8.37
C TYR A 36 -13.55 8.06 -8.53
N VAL A 37 -12.37 7.68 -8.07
CA VAL A 37 -11.15 8.46 -8.32
C VAL A 37 -10.83 8.53 -9.83
N GLU A 38 -10.99 7.43 -10.57
CA GLU A 38 -10.84 7.40 -12.02
C GLU A 38 -11.86 8.33 -12.72
N GLU A 39 -13.09 8.40 -12.21
CA GLU A 39 -14.13 9.32 -12.72
C GLU A 39 -13.81 10.80 -12.47
N ILE A 40 -13.21 11.13 -11.30
CA ILE A 40 -12.89 12.53 -10.95
C ILE A 40 -11.68 13.05 -11.73
N PHE A 41 -10.62 12.25 -11.84
CA PHE A 41 -9.33 12.69 -12.36
C PHE A 41 -9.07 12.29 -13.82
N GLY A 42 -9.91 11.41 -14.38
CA GLY A 42 -9.73 10.78 -15.67
C GLY A 42 -8.94 9.47 -15.57
N GLU A 43 -9.44 8.43 -16.22
CA GLU A 43 -8.83 7.09 -16.19
C GLU A 43 -7.37 7.11 -16.70
N GLU A 44 -7.08 7.99 -17.65
CA GLU A 44 -5.74 8.19 -18.22
C GLU A 44 -4.72 8.79 -17.25
N ASN A 45 -5.19 9.46 -16.19
CA ASN A 45 -4.33 10.11 -15.18
C ASN A 45 -4.19 9.29 -13.90
N VAL A 46 -4.89 8.17 -13.77
CA VAL A 46 -4.94 7.39 -12.52
C VAL A 46 -4.26 6.03 -12.70
N PHE A 47 -3.22 5.78 -11.92
CA PHE A 47 -2.44 4.55 -12.00
C PHE A 47 -2.37 3.83 -10.67
N ARG A 48 -2.52 2.51 -10.70
CA ARG A 48 -2.26 1.65 -9.54
C ARG A 48 -0.78 1.62 -9.23
N VAL A 49 -0.44 1.58 -7.96
CA VAL A 49 0.95 1.53 -7.54
C VAL A 49 1.45 0.10 -7.47
N GLY A 50 2.64 -0.11 -8.01
CA GLY A 50 3.35 -1.38 -7.93
C GLY A 50 4.03 -1.57 -6.57
N THR A 51 4.28 -2.83 -6.23
CA THR A 51 5.13 -3.22 -5.10
C THR A 51 6.24 -4.12 -5.55
N ILE A 52 7.37 -4.05 -4.87
CA ILE A 52 8.52 -4.92 -5.10
C ILE A 52 8.81 -5.71 -3.84
N SER A 53 8.48 -7.01 -3.90
CA SER A 53 8.82 -7.91 -2.81
C SER A 53 10.30 -8.27 -2.84
N LYS A 54 10.95 -8.22 -1.68
CA LYS A 54 12.35 -8.61 -1.47
C LYS A 54 12.41 -9.85 -0.58
N ILE A 55 13.48 -10.63 -0.72
CA ILE A 55 13.71 -11.81 0.12
C ILE A 55 14.07 -11.34 1.53
N ALA A 56 13.22 -11.66 2.51
CA ALA A 56 13.50 -11.39 3.92
C ALA A 56 14.59 -12.35 4.44
N GLN A 57 15.34 -11.96 5.45
CA GLN A 57 16.46 -12.72 6.01
C GLN A 57 16.05 -14.15 6.43
N LYS A 58 14.89 -14.31 7.10
CA LYS A 58 14.37 -15.62 7.50
C LYS A 58 14.11 -16.54 6.29
N THR A 59 13.56 -15.98 5.21
CA THR A 59 13.32 -16.71 3.96
C THR A 59 14.63 -17.08 3.27
N ALA A 60 15.59 -16.15 3.21
CA ALA A 60 16.91 -16.40 2.65
C ALA A 60 17.63 -17.53 3.40
N TYR A 61 17.57 -17.53 4.72
CA TYR A 61 18.13 -18.60 5.56
C TYR A 61 17.50 -19.95 5.21
N GLY A 62 16.18 -20.02 5.08
CA GLY A 62 15.48 -21.25 4.67
C GLY A 62 15.93 -21.76 3.30
N PHE A 63 16.10 -20.87 2.33
CA PHE A 63 16.58 -21.23 0.99
C PHE A 63 18.00 -21.79 1.02
N VAL A 64 18.91 -21.17 1.77
CA VAL A 64 20.29 -21.66 1.91
C VAL A 64 20.30 -23.05 2.53
N LYS A 65 19.58 -23.26 3.63
CA LYS A 65 19.47 -24.55 4.29
C LYS A 65 18.93 -25.62 3.35
N LYS A 66 17.80 -25.37 2.72
CA LYS A 66 17.15 -26.31 1.81
C LYS A 66 18.07 -26.71 0.64
N TYR A 67 18.77 -25.73 0.05
CA TYR A 67 19.72 -26.02 -1.03
C TYR A 67 20.79 -27.01 -0.63
N TYR A 68 21.42 -26.84 0.54
CA TYR A 68 22.48 -27.77 1.01
C TYR A 68 21.92 -29.10 1.44
N GLU A 69 20.73 -29.18 2.00
CA GLU A 69 20.01 -30.42 2.30
C GLU A 69 19.73 -31.23 1.02
N GLU A 70 19.22 -30.59 -0.03
CA GLU A 70 18.97 -31.22 -1.34
C GLU A 70 20.25 -31.71 -2.00
N LYS A 71 21.37 -31.02 -1.78
CA LYS A 71 22.70 -31.45 -2.26
C LYS A 71 23.37 -32.47 -1.36
N GLN A 72 22.75 -32.85 -0.24
CA GLN A 72 23.34 -33.74 0.78
C GLN A 72 24.73 -33.28 1.27
N GLN A 73 24.91 -31.96 1.36
CA GLN A 73 26.15 -31.33 1.80
C GLN A 73 25.96 -30.68 3.17
N GLN A 74 26.96 -30.82 4.02
CA GLN A 74 27.00 -30.10 5.28
C GLN A 74 27.52 -28.68 5.05
N ILE A 75 26.88 -27.72 5.70
CA ILE A 75 27.30 -26.32 5.68
C ILE A 75 27.51 -25.82 7.10
N SER A 76 28.56 -25.06 7.33
CA SER A 76 28.81 -24.43 8.63
C SER A 76 27.81 -23.32 8.91
N LYS A 77 27.60 -23.00 10.21
CA LYS A 77 26.76 -21.91 10.64
C LYS A 77 27.18 -20.54 10.01
N TRP A 78 28.48 -20.30 10.04
CA TRP A 78 29.04 -19.04 9.52
C TRP A 78 28.84 -18.87 8.02
N GLU A 79 29.01 -19.94 7.27
CA GLU A 79 28.79 -19.93 5.84
C GLU A 79 27.30 -19.82 5.50
N THR A 80 26.42 -20.44 6.30
CA THR A 80 24.97 -20.26 6.18
C THR A 80 24.59 -18.79 6.38
N GLU A 81 25.11 -18.14 7.42
CA GLU A 81 24.85 -16.73 7.70
C GLU A 81 25.38 -15.82 6.58
N ARG A 82 26.58 -16.06 6.10
CA ARG A 82 27.18 -15.30 5.01
C ARG A 82 26.34 -15.37 3.73
N LEU A 83 25.90 -16.55 3.34
CA LEU A 83 25.06 -16.75 2.15
C LEU A 83 23.67 -16.17 2.35
N THR A 84 23.11 -16.30 3.54
CA THR A 84 21.83 -15.67 3.91
C THR A 84 21.87 -14.18 3.71
N LEU A 85 22.91 -13.50 4.19
CA LEU A 85 23.08 -12.06 4.01
C LEU A 85 23.18 -11.67 2.53
N LYS A 86 23.86 -12.46 1.71
CA LYS A 86 23.95 -12.21 0.26
C LYS A 86 22.62 -12.36 -0.48
N CYS A 87 21.74 -13.24 0.00
CA CYS A 87 20.41 -13.47 -0.58
C CYS A 87 19.35 -12.51 -0.03
N THR A 88 19.60 -11.90 1.13
CA THR A 88 18.66 -10.97 1.75
C THR A 88 18.55 -9.68 0.92
N GLY A 89 17.32 -9.19 0.75
CA GLY A 89 17.06 -7.94 0.01
C GLY A 89 17.01 -8.11 -1.51
N VAL A 90 17.32 -9.27 -2.04
CA VAL A 90 17.18 -9.56 -3.48
C VAL A 90 15.72 -9.50 -3.88
N ARG A 91 15.42 -8.89 -5.01
CA ARG A 91 14.06 -8.85 -5.57
C ARG A 91 13.54 -10.26 -5.84
N ARG A 92 12.31 -10.50 -5.40
CA ARG A 92 11.65 -11.80 -5.60
C ARG A 92 10.54 -11.73 -6.64
N THR A 93 9.62 -10.79 -6.46
CA THR A 93 8.48 -10.62 -7.36
C THR A 93 7.98 -9.17 -7.28
N THR A 94 7.18 -8.82 -8.25
CA THR A 94 6.41 -7.57 -8.26
C THR A 94 4.94 -7.89 -7.97
N GLY A 95 4.24 -6.90 -7.43
CA GLY A 95 2.83 -7.00 -7.11
C GLY A 95 2.15 -5.65 -7.29
N GLN A 96 0.88 -5.59 -6.92
CA GLN A 96 0.09 -4.37 -6.84
C GLN A 96 -0.08 -3.98 -5.38
N HIS A 97 0.07 -2.70 -5.06
CA HIS A 97 -0.32 -2.17 -3.76
C HIS A 97 -1.85 -2.24 -3.62
N PRO A 98 -2.40 -2.74 -2.51
CA PRO A 98 -3.85 -2.98 -2.40
C PRO A 98 -4.69 -1.69 -2.43
N GLY A 99 -4.16 -0.58 -1.94
CA GLY A 99 -4.85 0.70 -1.84
C GLY A 99 -4.21 1.85 -2.63
N GLY A 100 -2.92 1.72 -2.95
CA GLY A 100 -2.13 2.81 -3.50
C GLY A 100 -2.52 3.20 -4.93
N ILE A 101 -2.78 4.48 -5.12
CA ILE A 101 -3.06 5.12 -6.41
C ILE A 101 -2.15 6.33 -6.56
N ILE A 102 -1.70 6.56 -7.78
CA ILE A 102 -1.03 7.77 -8.19
C ILE A 102 -1.90 8.51 -9.16
N ILE A 103 -1.98 9.82 -8.99
CA ILE A 103 -2.68 10.73 -9.87
C ILE A 103 -1.65 11.62 -10.54
N LEU A 104 -1.68 11.61 -11.87
CA LEU A 104 -0.82 12.46 -12.70
C LEU A 104 -1.37 13.88 -12.79
N PRO A 105 -0.51 14.88 -12.83
CA PRO A 105 -0.89 16.24 -13.24
C PRO A 105 -1.43 16.24 -14.67
N ARG A 106 -2.39 17.11 -14.92
CA ARG A 106 -2.99 17.24 -16.26
C ARG A 106 -1.94 17.58 -17.32
N GLY A 107 -1.98 16.89 -18.43
CA GLY A 107 -1.07 17.11 -19.57
C GLY A 107 0.27 16.41 -19.47
N HIS A 108 0.47 15.55 -18.46
CA HIS A 108 1.64 14.73 -18.32
C HIS A 108 1.33 13.25 -18.57
N GLU A 109 2.35 12.52 -19.01
CA GLU A 109 2.28 11.06 -19.18
C GLU A 109 3.03 10.34 -18.08
N ILE A 110 2.56 9.15 -17.71
CA ILE A 110 3.18 8.34 -16.65
C ILE A 110 4.67 8.05 -16.92
N TYR A 111 5.05 7.94 -18.19
CA TYR A 111 6.44 7.65 -18.60
C TYR A 111 7.43 8.77 -18.31
N GLU A 112 6.95 9.98 -18.03
CA GLU A 112 7.79 11.08 -17.56
C GLU A 112 8.27 10.85 -16.12
N PHE A 113 7.52 10.08 -15.33
CA PHE A 113 7.76 9.82 -13.92
C PHE A 113 8.29 8.42 -13.64
N CYS A 114 7.69 7.40 -14.25
CA CYS A 114 8.12 6.02 -14.05
C CYS A 114 7.68 5.10 -15.19
N PRO A 115 8.40 3.99 -15.42
CA PRO A 115 7.92 2.91 -16.26
C PRO A 115 6.68 2.25 -15.64
N VAL A 116 5.88 1.61 -16.49
CA VAL A 116 4.74 0.80 -16.06
C VAL A 116 4.99 -0.68 -16.33
N GLN A 117 4.30 -1.54 -15.61
CA GLN A 117 4.41 -2.99 -15.75
C GLN A 117 3.07 -3.68 -15.47
N ARG A 118 2.99 -4.93 -15.87
CA ARG A 118 1.95 -5.84 -15.38
C ARG A 118 2.47 -6.56 -14.14
N PRO A 119 1.73 -6.54 -12.99
CA PRO A 119 2.19 -7.12 -11.75
C PRO A 119 2.38 -8.64 -11.89
N ALA A 120 3.32 -9.19 -11.14
CA ALA A 120 3.66 -10.62 -11.11
C ALA A 120 4.01 -11.24 -12.48
N ASN A 121 4.41 -10.42 -13.47
CA ASN A 121 4.66 -10.86 -14.85
C ASN A 121 3.45 -11.56 -15.53
N ASP A 122 2.26 -11.29 -15.07
CA ASP A 122 1.02 -11.80 -15.64
C ASP A 122 0.68 -11.02 -16.91
N MET A 123 0.99 -11.59 -18.07
CA MET A 123 0.78 -10.97 -19.38
C MET A 123 -0.70 -10.86 -19.74
N ASP A 124 -1.57 -11.64 -19.12
CA ASP A 124 -3.01 -11.65 -19.36
C ASP A 124 -3.75 -10.66 -18.47
N SER A 125 -3.08 -10.14 -17.44
CA SER A 125 -3.65 -9.12 -16.56
C SER A 125 -3.94 -7.84 -17.32
N LYS A 126 -5.14 -7.32 -17.15
CA LYS A 126 -5.53 -5.99 -17.65
C LYS A 126 -4.99 -4.86 -16.76
N THR A 127 -4.59 -5.19 -15.55
CA THR A 127 -4.08 -4.22 -14.58
C THR A 127 -2.68 -3.77 -14.97
N ILE A 128 -2.50 -2.47 -15.07
CA ILE A 128 -1.21 -1.82 -15.26
C ILE A 128 -0.85 -1.13 -13.94
N THR A 129 0.37 -1.35 -13.48
CA THR A 129 0.90 -0.70 -12.28
C THR A 129 2.17 0.06 -12.60
N THR A 130 2.55 0.98 -11.73
CA THR A 130 3.88 1.56 -11.77
C THR A 130 4.92 0.47 -11.56
N HIS A 131 6.08 0.59 -12.22
CA HIS A 131 7.19 -0.32 -12.01
C HIS A 131 7.95 0.00 -10.71
N PHE A 132 8.02 1.27 -10.34
CA PHE A 132 8.63 1.67 -9.09
C PHE A 132 7.72 1.34 -7.90
N ASP A 133 8.38 0.98 -6.79
CA ASP A 133 7.70 0.72 -5.53
C ASP A 133 7.04 2.00 -5.00
N TYR A 134 5.92 1.85 -4.29
CA TYR A 134 5.16 2.94 -3.71
C TYR A 134 6.03 3.96 -2.96
N HIS A 135 7.03 3.49 -2.21
CA HIS A 135 7.92 4.35 -1.44
C HIS A 135 9.01 5.05 -2.27
N SER A 136 9.18 4.63 -3.51
CA SER A 136 10.23 5.16 -4.41
C SER A 136 9.68 6.14 -5.45
N ILE A 137 8.36 6.32 -5.51
CA ILE A 137 7.74 7.24 -6.44
C ILE A 137 7.79 8.62 -5.84
N ASP A 138 8.39 9.50 -6.63
CA ASP A 138 8.86 10.78 -6.19
C ASP A 138 7.77 11.76 -5.77
N LYS A 139 8.24 12.77 -5.09
CA LYS A 139 7.55 13.84 -4.36
C LYS A 139 6.64 14.73 -5.23
N ASN A 140 6.60 14.50 -6.54
CA ASN A 140 5.87 15.34 -7.49
C ASN A 140 4.53 14.76 -7.95
N LEU A 141 4.07 13.66 -7.34
CA LEU A 141 2.82 12.99 -7.71
C LEU A 141 1.89 12.89 -6.51
N LEU A 142 0.63 13.22 -6.72
CA LEU A 142 -0.39 13.04 -5.69
C LEU A 142 -0.62 11.54 -5.47
N LYS A 143 -0.40 11.12 -4.23
CA LYS A 143 -0.62 9.74 -3.80
C LYS A 143 -1.88 9.66 -2.95
N LEU A 144 -2.75 8.72 -3.29
CA LEU A 144 -3.89 8.33 -2.49
C LEU A 144 -3.72 6.88 -2.06
N ASP A 145 -3.91 6.58 -0.79
CA ASP A 145 -4.02 5.21 -0.30
C ASP A 145 -5.46 4.94 0.13
N ILE A 146 -6.19 4.20 -0.70
CA ILE A 146 -7.59 3.84 -0.48
C ILE A 146 -7.63 2.44 0.12
N LEU A 147 -7.77 2.38 1.43
CA LEU A 147 -7.73 1.16 2.20
C LEU A 147 -9.13 0.65 2.55
N GLY A 148 -9.36 -0.64 2.36
CA GLY A 148 -10.54 -1.33 2.85
C GLY A 148 -10.30 -1.81 4.29
N HIS A 149 -11.14 -1.37 5.23
CA HIS A 149 -11.08 -1.75 6.63
C HIS A 149 -12.39 -2.34 7.13
N ASP A 150 -12.29 -3.24 8.10
CA ASP A 150 -13.47 -3.83 8.75
C ASP A 150 -14.15 -2.85 9.73
N VAL A 151 -13.39 -1.89 10.28
CA VAL A 151 -13.89 -0.95 11.28
C VAL A 151 -15.08 -0.12 10.77
N PRO A 152 -15.04 0.52 9.59
CA PRO A 152 -16.20 1.22 9.06
C PRO A 152 -17.43 0.32 8.86
N SER A 153 -17.22 -0.92 8.42
CA SER A 153 -18.32 -1.90 8.27
C SER A 153 -18.93 -2.27 9.63
N MET A 154 -18.09 -2.48 10.65
CA MET A 154 -18.56 -2.77 12.02
C MET A 154 -19.31 -1.58 12.64
N LEU A 155 -18.80 -0.37 12.46
CA LEU A 155 -19.48 0.84 12.95
C LEU A 155 -20.84 1.01 12.31
N ARG A 156 -20.93 0.81 10.99
CA ARG A 156 -22.22 0.85 10.29
C ARG A 156 -23.19 -0.20 10.77
N MET A 157 -22.73 -1.42 10.98
CA MET A 157 -23.54 -2.49 11.53
C MET A 157 -24.07 -2.14 12.94
N LEU A 158 -23.22 -1.58 13.78
CA LEU A 158 -23.63 -1.14 15.13
C LEU A 158 -24.66 -0.01 15.07
N GLU A 159 -24.49 0.95 14.17
CA GLU A 159 -25.47 2.01 13.91
C GLU A 159 -26.82 1.42 13.49
N ASP A 160 -26.80 0.48 12.53
CA ASP A 160 -28.03 -0.16 12.02
C ASP A 160 -28.76 -0.99 13.11
N ILE A 161 -28.02 -1.62 14.03
CA ILE A 161 -28.59 -2.43 15.12
C ILE A 161 -29.11 -1.54 16.28
N THR A 162 -28.37 -0.50 16.63
CA THR A 162 -28.65 0.32 17.82
C THR A 162 -29.46 1.57 17.55
N GLY A 163 -29.45 2.03 16.29
CA GLY A 163 -30.00 3.33 15.90
C GLY A 163 -29.21 4.53 16.45
N LEU A 164 -28.00 4.30 16.98
CA LEU A 164 -27.15 5.35 17.55
C LEU A 164 -26.08 5.74 16.51
N ASP A 165 -25.96 7.05 16.26
CA ASP A 165 -24.85 7.58 15.44
C ASP A 165 -23.53 7.42 16.19
N PRO A 166 -22.54 6.68 15.67
CA PRO A 166 -21.25 6.48 16.29
C PRO A 166 -20.48 7.79 16.53
N LEU A 167 -20.71 8.80 15.68
CA LEU A 167 -20.07 10.11 15.81
C LEU A 167 -20.61 10.92 17.00
N GLY A 168 -21.81 10.58 17.48
CA GLY A 168 -22.40 11.19 18.66
C GLY A 168 -21.95 10.59 20.00
N ILE A 169 -21.17 9.51 19.98
CA ILE A 169 -20.73 8.82 21.20
C ILE A 169 -19.57 9.57 21.83
N PRO A 170 -19.68 10.00 23.11
CA PRO A 170 -18.58 10.68 23.78
C PRO A 170 -17.41 9.74 24.00
N LEU A 171 -16.23 10.09 23.47
CA LEU A 171 -15.00 9.28 23.57
C LEU A 171 -14.39 9.24 24.99
N LYS A 172 -14.90 10.06 25.91
CA LYS A 172 -14.45 10.10 27.32
C LYS A 172 -15.66 9.94 28.24
N ASP A 173 -15.99 8.71 28.56
CA ASP A 173 -16.95 8.42 29.64
C ASP A 173 -16.19 7.91 30.87
N LYS A 174 -16.22 8.69 31.97
CA LYS A 174 -15.55 8.33 33.23
C LYS A 174 -15.99 6.99 33.82
N ARG A 175 -17.11 6.44 33.37
CA ARG A 175 -17.60 5.12 33.80
C ARG A 175 -16.89 3.97 33.09
N VAL A 176 -16.20 4.25 31.98
CA VAL A 176 -15.48 3.26 31.17
C VAL A 176 -13.98 3.36 31.41
N ASP A 177 -13.49 4.51 31.86
CA ASP A 177 -12.07 4.78 32.14
C ASP A 177 -11.63 4.32 33.54
N SER A 178 -12.40 3.47 34.24
CA SER A 178 -12.10 2.96 35.58
C SER A 178 -11.52 1.56 35.60
#